data_1341adf8d4b7cdffc76036387b5d0a77
#
_entry.id   1341adf8d4b7cdffc76036387b5d0a77
#
_cell.length_a   1.000
_cell.length_b   1.000
_cell.length_c   1.000
_cell.angle_alpha   90.00
_cell.angle_beta   90.00
_cell.angle_gamma   90.00
#
_symmetry.space_group_name_H-M   'P 1'
#
loop_
_entity.id
_entity.type
_entity.pdbx_description
1 polymer ?
#
loop_
_entity_poly.entity_id
_entity_poly.type
_entity_poly.pdbx_seq_one_letter_code
_entity_poly.pdbx_strand_id
1 'polypeptide(L)'
;MIKVSDLHKSFGKVHAVRGVSFEAPDGKITGLLGPNGAGKSTTLRVLYTVLTPDEGKAEIDGRDVVADSLAARQRIGALPHGAGLYPHLTARENIAYYAKLCGVAKDRVDERVETLVELLEIGDFADRKTKGFSQGQRTKVSLARSLAHNPQNVI
;
A
#
# COMPACT_ATOMS: atom_id res chain seq x y z
N MET A 1 -7.15 -8.06 9.15
CA MET A 1 -8.43 -8.26 8.39
C MET A 1 -8.90 -6.94 7.82
N ILE A 2 -9.33 -6.93 6.56
CA ILE A 2 -9.94 -5.76 5.89
C ILE A 2 -11.42 -6.00 5.74
N LYS A 3 -12.25 -5.01 6.10
CA LYS A 3 -13.70 -5.07 5.98
C LYS A 3 -14.23 -3.83 5.28
N VAL A 4 -15.08 -4.04 4.28
CA VAL A 4 -15.77 -2.99 3.52
C VAL A 4 -17.26 -3.27 3.58
N SER A 5 -18.06 -2.26 3.95
CA SER A 5 -19.49 -2.37 4.15
C SER A 5 -20.21 -1.24 3.42
N ASP A 6 -21.02 -1.61 2.43
CA ASP A 6 -21.88 -0.73 1.63
C ASP A 6 -21.17 0.54 1.12
N LEU A 7 -19.97 0.37 0.57
CA LEU A 7 -19.11 1.47 0.18
C LEU A 7 -19.61 2.14 -1.10
N HIS A 8 -19.81 3.46 -1.04
CA HIS A 8 -20.18 4.29 -2.19
C HIS A 8 -19.16 5.39 -2.44
N LYS A 9 -18.88 5.66 -3.71
CA LYS A 9 -18.06 6.79 -4.14
C LYS A 9 -18.44 7.30 -5.50
N SER A 10 -18.67 8.61 -5.58
CA SER A 10 -19.01 9.31 -6.81
C SER A 10 -18.00 10.42 -7.10
N PHE A 11 -17.84 10.75 -8.37
CA PHE A 11 -17.07 11.88 -8.87
C PHE A 11 -17.98 12.70 -9.79
N GLY A 12 -18.59 13.76 -9.26
CA GLY A 12 -19.64 14.49 -9.93
C GLY A 12 -20.82 13.58 -10.29
N LYS A 13 -21.10 13.40 -11.57
CA LYS A 13 -22.21 12.54 -12.05
C LYS A 13 -21.81 11.05 -12.21
N VAL A 14 -20.54 10.71 -12.00
CA VAL A 14 -20.04 9.34 -12.18
C VAL A 14 -20.03 8.61 -10.85
N HIS A 15 -20.91 7.63 -10.70
CA HIS A 15 -20.93 6.72 -9.55
C HIS A 15 -19.87 5.62 -9.74
N ALA A 16 -18.68 5.83 -9.20
CA ALA A 16 -17.53 4.94 -9.38
C ALA A 16 -17.61 3.67 -8.52
N VAL A 17 -18.21 3.74 -7.34
CA VAL A 17 -18.47 2.60 -6.45
C VAL A 17 -19.92 2.69 -5.99
N ARG A 18 -20.66 1.58 -6.01
CA ARG A 18 -22.11 1.53 -5.79
C ARG A 18 -22.46 0.40 -4.82
N GLY A 19 -22.24 0.62 -3.51
CA GLY A 19 -22.61 -0.33 -2.46
C GLY A 19 -21.74 -1.58 -2.43
N VAL A 20 -20.41 -1.44 -2.52
CA VAL A 20 -19.49 -2.59 -2.46
C VAL A 20 -19.29 -3.05 -1.03
N SER A 21 -19.48 -4.36 -0.79
CA SER A 21 -19.22 -5.00 0.51
C SER A 21 -18.39 -6.26 0.32
N PHE A 22 -17.34 -6.41 1.13
CA PHE A 22 -16.52 -7.64 1.21
C PHE A 22 -15.68 -7.67 2.48
N GLU A 23 -15.15 -8.86 2.77
CA GLU A 23 -14.15 -9.07 3.81
C GLU A 23 -12.92 -9.76 3.21
N ALA A 24 -11.74 -9.30 3.60
CA ALA A 24 -10.46 -9.98 3.33
C ALA A 24 -9.90 -10.46 4.68
N PRO A 25 -10.06 -11.75 4.99
CA PRO A 25 -9.62 -12.31 6.27
C PRO A 25 -8.10 -12.40 6.37
N ASP A 26 -7.59 -12.41 7.59
CA ASP A 26 -6.17 -12.57 7.86
C ASP A 26 -5.63 -13.91 7.37
N GLY A 27 -4.36 -13.92 6.95
CA GLY A 27 -3.68 -15.11 6.44
C GLY A 27 -4.22 -15.62 5.10
N LYS A 28 -5.03 -14.83 4.39
CA LYS A 28 -5.59 -15.16 3.09
C LYS A 28 -5.17 -14.16 2.01
N ILE A 29 -5.10 -14.65 0.78
CA ILE A 29 -5.00 -13.79 -0.41
C ILE A 29 -6.40 -13.60 -0.96
N THR A 30 -6.87 -12.36 -0.97
CA THR A 30 -8.20 -11.98 -1.49
C THR A 30 -8.04 -11.20 -2.78
N GLY A 31 -8.65 -11.69 -3.87
CA GLY A 31 -8.63 -11.03 -5.17
C GLY A 31 -9.86 -10.16 -5.39
N LEU A 32 -9.67 -8.87 -5.70
CA LEU A 32 -10.74 -7.98 -6.12
C LEU A 32 -10.83 -7.99 -7.65
N LEU A 33 -11.79 -8.72 -8.19
CA LEU A 33 -11.97 -8.92 -9.63
C LEU A 33 -13.14 -8.11 -10.19
N GLY A 34 -13.06 -7.77 -11.47
CA GLY A 34 -14.11 -7.06 -12.17
C GLY A 34 -13.59 -6.35 -13.44
N PRO A 35 -14.48 -5.91 -14.35
CA PRO A 35 -14.09 -5.20 -15.58
C PRO A 35 -13.44 -3.84 -15.29
N ASN A 36 -12.88 -3.21 -16.33
CA ASN A 36 -12.41 -1.84 -16.23
C ASN A 36 -13.60 -0.91 -15.93
N GLY A 37 -13.40 0.05 -15.04
CA GLY A 37 -14.48 0.93 -14.58
C GLY A 37 -15.35 0.39 -13.44
N ALA A 38 -15.15 -0.86 -12.99
CA ALA A 38 -15.93 -1.45 -11.89
C ALA A 38 -15.62 -0.87 -10.48
N GLY A 39 -14.83 0.19 -10.39
CA GLY A 39 -14.54 0.84 -9.11
C GLY A 39 -13.40 0.20 -8.28
N LYS A 40 -12.72 -0.85 -8.78
CA LYS A 40 -11.64 -1.54 -8.05
C LYS A 40 -10.57 -0.59 -7.50
N SER A 41 -9.96 0.21 -8.38
CA SER A 41 -8.92 1.16 -7.97
C SER A 41 -9.47 2.26 -7.04
N THR A 42 -10.73 2.64 -7.18
CA THR A 42 -11.39 3.61 -6.29
C THR A 42 -11.57 3.01 -4.91
N THR A 43 -12.05 1.77 -4.81
CA THR A 43 -12.19 1.03 -3.55
C THR A 43 -10.83 0.89 -2.85
N LEU A 44 -9.78 0.48 -3.57
CA LEU A 44 -8.43 0.41 -3.01
C LEU A 44 -7.93 1.78 -2.52
N ARG A 45 -8.19 2.87 -3.27
CA ARG A 45 -7.83 4.23 -2.84
C ARG A 45 -8.56 4.70 -1.58
N VAL A 46 -9.76 4.21 -1.34
CA VAL A 46 -10.45 4.42 -0.06
C VAL A 46 -9.74 3.63 1.04
N LEU A 47 -9.42 2.35 0.81
CA LEU A 47 -8.74 1.52 1.81
C LEU A 47 -7.40 2.08 2.25
N TYR A 48 -6.57 2.57 1.34
CA TYR A 48 -5.32 3.22 1.74
C TYR A 48 -5.44 4.73 1.97
N THR A 49 -6.67 5.18 2.30
CA THR A 49 -6.99 6.52 2.86
C THR A 49 -6.66 7.72 1.95
N VAL A 50 -6.56 7.51 0.63
CA VAL A 50 -6.38 8.59 -0.36
C VAL A 50 -7.70 9.23 -0.76
N LEU A 51 -8.79 8.46 -0.68
CA LEU A 51 -10.14 8.94 -0.96
C LEU A 51 -11.04 8.69 0.25
N THR A 52 -11.89 9.67 0.56
CA THR A 52 -12.98 9.50 1.51
C THR A 52 -14.21 8.95 0.76
N PRO A 53 -14.87 7.89 1.26
CA PRO A 53 -16.13 7.43 0.71
C PRO A 53 -17.24 8.47 0.91
N ASP A 54 -18.29 8.40 0.09
CA ASP A 54 -19.46 9.25 0.25
C ASP A 54 -20.45 8.63 1.23
N GLU A 55 -20.55 7.27 1.21
CA GLU A 55 -21.37 6.48 2.12
C GLU A 55 -20.69 5.13 2.38
N GLY A 56 -21.15 4.45 3.43
CA GLY A 56 -20.61 3.16 3.85
C GLY A 56 -19.36 3.29 4.71
N LYS A 57 -18.70 2.17 4.96
CA LYS A 57 -17.58 2.07 5.87
C LYS A 57 -16.48 1.15 5.34
N ALA A 58 -15.23 1.50 5.63
CA ALA A 58 -14.08 0.63 5.41
C ALA A 58 -13.19 0.60 6.65
N GLU A 59 -12.72 -0.59 7.03
CA GLU A 59 -11.93 -0.82 8.24
C GLU A 59 -10.72 -1.72 7.92
N ILE A 60 -9.61 -1.43 8.57
CA ILE A 60 -8.38 -2.24 8.55
C ILE A 60 -8.06 -2.59 10.00
N ASP A 61 -8.12 -3.88 10.34
CA ASP A 61 -7.94 -4.40 11.71
C ASP A 61 -8.79 -3.63 12.74
N GLY A 62 -10.07 -3.38 12.40
CA GLY A 62 -11.02 -2.64 13.23
C GLY A 62 -10.78 -1.13 13.29
N ARG A 63 -9.83 -0.58 12.51
CA ARG A 63 -9.60 0.87 12.41
C ARG A 63 -10.31 1.43 11.20
N ASP A 64 -11.19 2.40 11.44
CA ASP A 64 -11.92 3.07 10.37
C ASP A 64 -10.96 3.93 9.53
N VAL A 65 -11.02 3.78 8.21
CA VAL A 65 -10.10 4.45 7.27
C VAL A 65 -10.32 5.97 7.18
N VAL A 66 -11.43 6.47 7.69
CA VAL A 66 -11.76 7.91 7.73
C VAL A 66 -11.54 8.47 9.14
N ALA A 67 -12.21 7.90 10.13
CA ALA A 67 -12.18 8.40 11.51
C ALA A 67 -10.82 8.17 12.18
N ASP A 68 -10.11 7.08 11.85
CA ASP A 68 -8.81 6.72 12.44
C ASP A 68 -7.77 6.45 11.34
N SER A 69 -7.72 7.35 10.36
CA SER A 69 -6.95 7.18 9.12
C SER A 69 -5.45 6.95 9.35
N LEU A 70 -4.87 7.54 10.39
CA LEU A 70 -3.45 7.37 10.71
C LEU A 70 -3.16 5.96 11.23
N ALA A 71 -3.99 5.46 12.15
CA ALA A 71 -3.86 4.10 12.66
C ALA A 71 -4.16 3.04 11.58
N ALA A 72 -5.12 3.30 10.70
CA ALA A 72 -5.40 2.45 9.54
C ALA A 72 -4.17 2.37 8.61
N ARG A 73 -3.53 3.51 8.29
CA ARG A 73 -2.30 3.54 7.47
C ARG A 73 -1.13 2.78 8.08
N GLN A 74 -1.00 2.75 9.39
CA GLN A 74 0.04 1.98 10.07
C GLN A 74 -0.17 0.45 9.95
N ARG A 75 -1.38 0.00 9.64
CA ARG A 75 -1.75 -1.41 9.49
C ARG A 75 -1.69 -1.94 8.07
N ILE A 76 -1.47 -1.07 7.09
CA ILE A 76 -1.54 -1.40 5.68
C ILE A 76 -0.30 -0.97 4.91
N GLY A 77 0.26 -1.89 4.15
CA GLY A 77 1.24 -1.63 3.10
C GLY A 77 0.53 -1.52 1.75
N ALA A 78 0.62 -0.37 1.12
CA ALA A 78 0.02 -0.18 -0.19
C ALA A 78 1.07 -0.18 -1.30
N LEU A 79 0.82 -0.97 -2.36
CA LEU A 79 1.60 -0.98 -3.60
C LEU A 79 0.74 -0.39 -4.74
N PRO A 80 0.56 0.93 -4.80
CA PRO A 80 -0.26 1.53 -5.84
C PRO A 80 0.36 1.37 -7.22
N HIS A 81 -0.49 1.16 -8.22
CA HIS A 81 -0.04 1.08 -9.60
C HIS A 81 0.71 2.36 -10.00
N GLY A 82 1.92 2.22 -10.55
CA GLY A 82 2.75 3.37 -10.91
C GLY A 82 3.43 4.08 -9.74
N ALA A 83 3.54 3.44 -8.57
CA ALA A 83 4.26 4.00 -7.43
C ALA A 83 5.68 4.41 -7.82
N GLY A 84 5.89 5.71 -7.98
CA GLY A 84 7.17 6.28 -8.37
C GLY A 84 8.22 6.06 -7.29
N LEU A 85 9.34 5.46 -7.66
CA LEU A 85 10.54 5.49 -6.84
C LEU A 85 11.22 6.84 -7.01
N TYR A 86 11.97 7.27 -6.03
CA TYR A 86 12.85 8.44 -6.13
C TYR A 86 14.06 8.07 -7.02
N PRO A 87 14.16 8.60 -8.25
CA PRO A 87 15.09 8.10 -9.26
C PRO A 87 16.56 8.35 -8.92
N HIS A 88 16.83 9.34 -8.06
CA HIS A 88 18.17 9.73 -7.65
C HIS A 88 18.64 9.01 -6.37
N LEU A 89 17.74 8.32 -5.68
CA LEU A 89 18.05 7.48 -4.54
C LEU A 89 18.34 6.05 -4.99
N THR A 90 19.20 5.34 -4.25
CA THR A 90 19.39 3.90 -4.38
C THR A 90 18.15 3.13 -3.97
N ALA A 91 18.07 1.83 -4.21
CA ALA A 91 16.98 1.00 -3.71
C ALA A 91 16.94 1.02 -2.18
N ARG A 92 18.09 0.87 -1.51
CA ARG A 92 18.22 0.98 -0.05
C ARG A 92 17.70 2.31 0.49
N GLU A 93 18.16 3.40 -0.10
CA GLU A 93 17.73 4.74 0.31
C GLU A 93 16.23 4.97 0.12
N ASN A 94 15.64 4.43 -0.96
CA ASN A 94 14.19 4.47 -1.18
C ASN A 94 13.43 3.75 -0.06
N ILE A 95 13.91 2.56 0.34
CA ILE A 95 13.29 1.77 1.41
C ILE A 95 13.47 2.47 2.75
N ALA A 96 14.71 2.88 3.08
CA ALA A 96 15.03 3.57 4.33
C ALA A 96 14.24 4.88 4.50
N TYR A 97 14.12 5.66 3.44
CA TYR A 97 13.35 6.89 3.47
C TYR A 97 11.88 6.62 3.79
N TYR A 98 11.30 5.60 3.16
CA TYR A 98 9.90 5.25 3.38
C TYR A 98 9.66 4.64 4.77
N ALA A 99 10.58 3.82 5.26
CA ALA A 99 10.55 3.31 6.63
C ALA A 99 10.47 4.45 7.66
N LYS A 100 11.31 5.49 7.50
CA LYS A 100 11.29 6.69 8.34
C LYS A 100 9.99 7.45 8.24
N LEU A 101 9.44 7.63 7.04
CA LEU A 101 8.13 8.28 6.84
C LEU A 101 6.98 7.53 7.53
N CYS A 102 7.06 6.20 7.57
CA CYS A 102 6.06 5.37 8.23
C CYS A 102 6.29 5.20 9.73
N GLY A 103 7.27 5.90 10.32
CA GLY A 103 7.49 5.95 11.76
C GLY A 103 8.36 4.81 12.31
N VAL A 104 9.12 4.11 11.47
CA VAL A 104 10.13 3.14 11.96
C VAL A 104 11.21 3.89 12.74
N ALA A 105 11.51 3.42 13.95
CA ALA A 105 12.51 4.01 14.82
C ALA A 105 13.89 4.07 14.13
N LYS A 106 14.60 5.17 14.29
CA LYS A 106 15.82 5.48 13.53
C LYS A 106 16.89 4.37 13.64
N ASP A 107 17.02 3.79 14.82
CA ASP A 107 17.94 2.69 15.15
C ASP A 107 17.55 1.34 14.55
N ARG A 108 16.31 1.20 14.08
CA ARG A 108 15.77 -0.03 13.47
C ARG A 108 15.69 0.04 11.94
N VAL A 109 15.91 1.22 11.35
CA VAL A 109 15.74 1.40 9.90
C VAL A 109 16.71 0.53 9.12
N ASP A 110 17.99 0.51 9.49
CA ASP A 110 19.01 -0.21 8.73
C ASP A 110 18.78 -1.72 8.80
N GLU A 111 18.50 -2.28 9.97
CA GLU A 111 18.12 -3.68 10.15
C GLU A 111 16.90 -4.04 9.28
N ARG A 112 15.90 -3.17 9.26
CA ARG A 112 14.70 -3.39 8.48
C ARG A 112 14.95 -3.36 6.97
N VAL A 113 15.82 -2.47 6.51
CA VAL A 113 16.24 -2.40 5.10
C VAL A 113 16.95 -3.68 4.69
N GLU A 114 17.92 -4.17 5.49
CA GLU A 114 18.62 -5.43 5.19
C GLU A 114 17.64 -6.61 5.12
N THR A 115 16.74 -6.74 6.09
CA THR A 115 15.71 -7.78 6.08
C THR A 115 14.90 -7.77 4.76
N LEU A 116 14.54 -6.60 4.25
CA LEU A 116 13.76 -6.48 3.01
C LEU A 116 14.60 -6.69 1.76
N VAL A 117 15.87 -6.32 1.79
CA VAL A 117 16.84 -6.60 0.72
C VAL A 117 17.02 -8.10 0.55
N GLU A 118 17.18 -8.84 1.63
CA GLU A 118 17.29 -10.31 1.63
C GLU A 118 15.97 -10.97 1.22
N LEU A 119 14.86 -10.60 1.86
CA LEU A 119 13.53 -11.20 1.62
C LEU A 119 13.11 -11.10 0.14
N LEU A 120 13.43 -10.00 -0.52
CA LEU A 120 13.02 -9.74 -1.90
C LEU A 120 14.14 -10.02 -2.92
N GLU A 121 15.27 -10.52 -2.46
CA GLU A 121 16.41 -10.87 -3.32
C GLU A 121 16.81 -9.68 -4.22
N ILE A 122 17.04 -8.52 -3.63
CA ILE A 122 17.40 -7.29 -4.36
C ILE A 122 18.85 -6.84 -4.12
N GLY A 123 19.67 -7.67 -3.44
CA GLY A 123 21.06 -7.36 -3.07
C GLY A 123 21.92 -6.87 -4.24
N ASP A 124 21.83 -7.53 -5.41
CA ASP A 124 22.63 -7.21 -6.59
C ASP A 124 22.47 -5.78 -7.11
N PHE A 125 21.36 -5.12 -6.77
CA PHE A 125 21.07 -3.76 -7.23
C PHE A 125 20.62 -2.82 -6.11
N ALA A 126 20.71 -3.26 -4.84
CA ALA A 126 20.27 -2.48 -3.68
C ALA A 126 20.97 -1.10 -3.58
N ASP A 127 22.24 -1.04 -3.93
CA ASP A 127 23.09 0.17 -3.86
C ASP A 127 23.11 0.97 -5.18
N ARG A 128 22.33 0.56 -6.18
CA ARG A 128 22.19 1.27 -7.44
C ARG A 128 21.04 2.27 -7.37
N LYS A 129 21.21 3.42 -8.01
CA LYS A 129 20.11 4.41 -8.19
C LYS A 129 18.98 3.80 -9.00
N THR A 130 17.75 4.09 -8.60
CA THR A 130 16.56 3.47 -9.23
C THR A 130 16.24 4.03 -10.62
N LYS A 131 16.93 5.11 -11.02
CA LYS A 131 16.87 5.60 -12.41
C LYS A 131 17.41 4.50 -13.37
N GLY A 132 16.57 4.09 -14.33
CA GLY A 132 16.94 3.05 -15.28
C GLY A 132 16.67 1.61 -14.83
N PHE A 133 16.03 1.40 -13.68
CA PHE A 133 15.59 0.07 -13.27
C PHE A 133 14.57 -0.52 -14.24
N SER A 134 14.66 -1.84 -14.47
CA SER A 134 13.62 -2.59 -15.17
C SER A 134 12.30 -2.53 -14.38
N GLN A 135 11.19 -2.85 -15.04
CA GLN A 135 9.88 -2.89 -14.37
C GLN A 135 9.88 -3.88 -13.18
N GLY A 136 10.49 -5.05 -13.34
CA GLY A 136 10.62 -6.03 -12.26
C GLY A 136 11.41 -5.50 -11.06
N GLN A 137 12.56 -4.85 -11.31
CA GLN A 137 13.34 -4.20 -10.25
C GLN A 137 12.56 -3.10 -9.54
N ARG A 138 11.84 -2.27 -10.28
CA ARG A 138 10.95 -1.23 -9.71
C ARG A 138 9.88 -1.84 -8.83
N THR A 139 9.22 -2.91 -9.29
CA THR A 139 8.17 -3.60 -8.53
C THR A 139 8.72 -4.17 -7.23
N LYS A 140 9.88 -4.85 -7.25
CA LYS A 140 10.52 -5.38 -6.04
C LYS A 140 10.82 -4.26 -5.02
N VAL A 141 11.42 -3.15 -5.45
CA VAL A 141 11.72 -2.02 -4.52
C VAL A 141 10.44 -1.34 -4.02
N SER A 142 9.41 -1.21 -4.85
CA SER A 142 8.13 -0.65 -4.44
C SER A 142 7.43 -1.57 -3.43
N LEU A 143 7.54 -2.89 -3.60
CA LEU A 143 7.04 -3.87 -2.63
C LEU A 143 7.83 -3.77 -1.31
N ALA A 144 9.16 -3.66 -1.36
CA ALA A 144 9.97 -3.43 -0.16
C ALA A 144 9.51 -2.17 0.60
N ARG A 145 9.24 -1.08 -0.11
CA ARG A 145 8.69 0.14 0.49
C ARG A 145 7.35 -0.08 1.18
N SER A 146 6.44 -0.81 0.55
CA SER A 146 5.13 -1.09 1.14
C SER A 146 5.22 -1.94 2.41
N LEU A 147 6.27 -2.76 2.52
CA LEU A 147 6.56 -3.61 3.68
C LEU A 147 7.42 -2.93 4.75
N ALA A 148 7.94 -1.73 4.50
CA ALA A 148 8.99 -1.11 5.32
C ALA A 148 8.63 -0.99 6.81
N HIS A 149 7.39 -0.63 7.14
CA HIS A 149 6.90 -0.47 8.51
C HIS A 149 6.27 -1.74 9.11
N ASN A 150 6.48 -2.90 8.46
CA ASN A 150 5.96 -4.20 8.89
C ASN A 150 4.43 -4.24 9.02
N PRO A 151 3.67 -3.85 7.98
CA PRO A 151 2.22 -3.83 8.04
C PRO A 151 1.65 -5.24 8.13
N GLN A 152 0.48 -5.39 8.75
CA GLN A 152 -0.23 -6.67 8.85
C GLN A 152 -1.01 -7.00 7.57
N ASN A 153 -1.37 -5.99 6.79
CA ASN A 153 -2.10 -6.14 5.53
C ASN A 153 -1.33 -5.49 4.39
N VAL A 154 -1.37 -6.08 3.19
CA VAL A 154 -0.74 -5.54 1.96
C VAL A 154 -1.77 -5.52 0.84
N ILE A 155 -1.86 -4.39 0.11
CA ILE A 155 -2.74 -4.22 -1.06
C ILE A 155 -2.03 -3.52 -2.22
#